data_61c2beeb0c225585a737fa26fc27bf56
#
_entry.id   61c2beeb0c225585a737fa26fc27bf56
#
_cell.length_a   1.000
_cell.length_b   1.000
_cell.length_c   1.000
_cell.angle_alpha   90.00
_cell.angle_beta   90.00
_cell.angle_gamma   90.00
#
_symmetry.space_group_name_H-M   'P 1'
#
loop_
_entity.id
_entity.type
_entity.pdbx_description
1 polymer ?
#
loop_
_entity_poly.entity_id
_entity_poly.type
_entity_poly.pdbx_seq_one_letter_code
_entity_poly.pdbx_strand_id
1 'polypeptide(L)'
;MTEPLPQASNSTPASAPQPQLQRRLGILNATSINMSNMIGIGPFITVPPILATMGGPQALISWFVGALLAICDGLVVSELGAALPGAGGPYVFLRDTFGRERWGKLMAWMFIWQFLFSGTLEIASGSIGMVQYLSFLWRDLALHPWRIKFLAAAISTLVMLSLYRKIQDIARLMMILWITTLVTTGWVIVSGLTHMNPHLAFDFPPHAFTLNWAFLLGLGNGTVLVIYNYLGYNQVCYLGGEVKRPERTIPYAVILSILGVTVIDFLLSFSFVSVVPWRTMVKEGSLAYNAVASVFMGQIYGPWAAWAISGMILFTAFASVFALMLGYSRVPYAAAQDGAFFRYFGVLHPKGEFPHRSLVLVGSLCVVASFFGLVQIITALILARVLVVFIGQITGLFILRKYRHEIKLPFKMWLYPLPAILALIGWIFVFVSPLSQPGGWRYMLYAFGTLIAGLVAYLGLAAQKRDWPFAPRT
;
A
#
# COMPACT_ATOMS: atom_id res chain seq x y z
N MET A 1 72.65 -34.74 2.17
CA MET A 1 72.13 -33.36 2.26
C MET A 1 70.97 -33.21 1.24
N THR A 2 69.76 -33.34 1.68
CA THR A 2 68.58 -33.24 0.86
C THR A 2 67.88 -31.92 1.28
N GLU A 3 67.85 -30.96 0.37
CA GLU A 3 67.09 -29.68 0.53
C GLU A 3 65.60 -29.93 0.60
N PRO A 4 64.90 -29.26 1.51
CA PRO A 4 63.42 -29.34 1.53
C PRO A 4 62.78 -28.38 0.46
N LEU A 5 61.85 -28.92 -0.31
CA LEU A 5 61.02 -28.18 -1.28
C LEU A 5 60.18 -27.09 -0.62
N PRO A 6 59.99 -25.91 -1.24
CA PRO A 6 59.16 -24.83 -0.68
C PRO A 6 57.69 -25.22 -0.67
N GLN A 7 57.04 -25.07 0.47
CA GLN A 7 55.59 -25.21 0.63
C GLN A 7 54.87 -24.09 -0.15
N ALA A 8 54.03 -24.46 -1.11
CA ALA A 8 53.14 -23.56 -1.80
C ALA A 8 52.13 -22.98 -0.81
N SER A 9 52.17 -21.68 -0.58
CA SER A 9 51.19 -20.94 0.20
C SER A 9 49.87 -20.93 -0.58
N ASN A 10 48.88 -21.70 -0.12
CA ASN A 10 47.47 -21.60 -0.57
C ASN A 10 46.91 -20.26 -0.07
N SER A 11 47.15 -19.18 -0.79
CA SER A 11 46.38 -17.94 -0.67
C SER A 11 45.04 -18.13 -1.36
N THR A 12 44.01 -18.43 -0.58
CA THR A 12 42.61 -18.34 -1.04
C THR A 12 42.40 -16.93 -1.61
N PRO A 13 41.94 -16.77 -2.86
CA PRO A 13 41.73 -15.44 -3.40
C PRO A 13 40.65 -14.73 -2.55
N ALA A 14 40.99 -13.56 -2.00
CA ALA A 14 40.08 -12.70 -1.28
C ALA A 14 38.85 -12.43 -2.22
N SER A 15 37.68 -12.83 -1.76
CA SER A 15 36.43 -12.56 -2.48
C SER A 15 36.35 -11.05 -2.78
N ALA A 16 36.18 -10.70 -4.03
CA ALA A 16 36.01 -9.32 -4.44
C ALA A 16 34.92 -8.64 -3.58
N PRO A 17 35.13 -7.43 -3.07
CA PRO A 17 34.16 -6.75 -2.23
C PRO A 17 32.85 -6.60 -3.02
N GLN A 18 31.79 -7.20 -2.52
CA GLN A 18 30.45 -7.03 -3.12
C GLN A 18 30.11 -5.54 -3.11
N PRO A 19 29.55 -4.98 -4.21
CA PRO A 19 29.22 -3.57 -4.28
C PRO A 19 28.21 -3.23 -3.18
N GLN A 20 28.65 -2.46 -2.19
CA GLN A 20 27.79 -1.99 -1.11
C GLN A 20 26.91 -0.84 -1.63
N LEU A 21 25.62 -0.90 -1.31
CA LEU A 21 24.66 0.17 -1.62
C LEU A 21 25.14 1.49 -0.97
N GLN A 22 25.24 2.56 -1.77
CA GLN A 22 25.69 3.85 -1.26
C GLN A 22 24.54 4.56 -0.53
N ARG A 23 24.77 4.95 0.73
CA ARG A 23 23.81 5.70 1.54
C ARG A 23 23.68 7.15 1.05
N ARG A 24 22.64 7.43 0.26
CA ARG A 24 22.41 8.75 -0.36
C ARG A 24 21.13 9.45 0.10
N LEU A 25 20.13 8.71 0.61
CA LEU A 25 18.80 9.23 0.94
C LEU A 25 18.81 9.98 2.28
N GLY A 26 18.61 11.28 2.27
CA GLY A 26 18.37 12.13 3.44
C GLY A 26 16.89 12.21 3.81
N ILE A 27 16.53 12.93 4.90
CA ILE A 27 15.16 13.03 5.41
C ILE A 27 14.18 13.51 4.34
N LEU A 28 14.49 14.59 3.61
CA LEU A 28 13.61 15.15 2.59
C LEU A 28 13.31 14.15 1.47
N ASN A 29 14.34 13.49 0.94
CA ASN A 29 14.18 12.49 -0.12
C ASN A 29 13.38 11.27 0.38
N ALA A 30 13.66 10.82 1.60
CA ALA A 30 12.95 9.70 2.23
C ALA A 30 11.46 10.03 2.45
N THR A 31 11.15 11.23 2.95
CA THR A 31 9.77 11.73 3.10
C THR A 31 9.07 11.82 1.74
N SER A 32 9.74 12.36 0.72
CA SER A 32 9.17 12.46 -0.63
C SER A 32 8.87 11.09 -1.23
N ILE A 33 9.74 10.10 -1.01
CA ILE A 33 9.52 8.70 -1.46
C ILE A 33 8.26 8.12 -0.80
N ASN A 34 8.11 8.28 0.51
CA ASN A 34 6.90 7.82 1.20
C ASN A 34 5.66 8.55 0.66
N MET A 35 5.66 9.87 0.62
CA MET A 35 4.53 10.68 0.14
C MET A 35 4.16 10.35 -1.30
N SER A 36 5.13 10.16 -2.20
CA SER A 36 4.86 9.82 -3.60
C SER A 36 4.18 8.46 -3.77
N ASN A 37 4.37 7.55 -2.81
CA ASN A 37 3.68 6.27 -2.82
C ASN A 37 2.28 6.35 -2.18
N MET A 38 2.05 7.28 -1.26
CA MET A 38 0.77 7.50 -0.59
C MET A 38 -0.18 8.36 -1.42
N ILE A 39 0.32 9.44 -2.04
CA ILE A 39 -0.49 10.36 -2.84
C ILE A 39 -0.59 9.83 -4.27
N GLY A 40 -1.73 9.28 -4.62
CA GLY A 40 -2.04 8.78 -5.96
C GLY A 40 -3.50 9.06 -6.31
N ILE A 41 -4.14 8.13 -7.01
CA ILE A 41 -5.58 8.22 -7.30
C ILE A 41 -6.45 8.03 -6.04
N GLY A 42 -5.90 7.47 -4.97
CA GLY A 42 -6.61 7.06 -3.76
C GLY A 42 -7.65 8.07 -3.27
N PRO A 43 -7.27 9.30 -2.87
CA PRO A 43 -8.20 10.27 -2.31
C PRO A 43 -9.34 10.65 -3.26
N PHE A 44 -9.10 10.63 -4.57
CA PHE A 44 -10.12 10.94 -5.58
C PHE A 44 -11.21 9.88 -5.72
N ILE A 45 -10.93 8.63 -5.31
CA ILE A 45 -11.87 7.50 -5.42
C ILE A 45 -12.43 7.06 -4.07
N THR A 46 -11.81 7.47 -2.94
CA THR A 46 -12.23 7.00 -1.60
C THR A 46 -13.11 7.99 -0.85
N VAL A 47 -13.08 9.29 -1.17
CA VAL A 47 -13.85 10.29 -0.42
C VAL A 47 -15.36 10.00 -0.44
N PRO A 48 -16.02 9.75 -1.58
CA PRO A 48 -17.45 9.42 -1.56
C PRO A 48 -17.79 8.16 -0.76
N PRO A 49 -17.07 7.02 -0.92
CA PRO A 49 -17.25 5.87 -0.05
C PRO A 49 -17.00 6.14 1.44
N ILE A 50 -16.00 6.96 1.81
CA ILE A 50 -15.75 7.36 3.22
C ILE A 50 -16.98 8.08 3.78
N LEU A 51 -17.53 9.06 3.06
CA LEU A 51 -18.73 9.78 3.48
C LEU A 51 -19.93 8.83 3.63
N ALA A 52 -20.04 7.81 2.77
CA ALA A 52 -21.10 6.83 2.82
C ALA A 52 -21.06 5.95 4.09
N THR A 53 -19.87 5.71 4.69
CA THR A 53 -19.76 4.87 5.90
C THR A 53 -20.49 5.42 7.12
N MET A 54 -20.62 6.74 7.21
CA MET A 54 -21.29 7.42 8.33
C MET A 54 -22.47 8.30 7.85
N GLY A 55 -22.75 8.31 6.55
CA GLY A 55 -23.85 9.07 5.94
C GLY A 55 -23.72 10.58 6.10
N GLY A 56 -22.50 11.13 5.99
CA GLY A 56 -22.30 12.58 6.05
C GLY A 56 -20.85 13.03 6.29
N PRO A 57 -20.63 14.37 6.37
CA PRO A 57 -19.31 14.98 6.52
C PRO A 57 -18.56 14.57 7.80
N GLN A 58 -19.25 14.14 8.86
CA GLN A 58 -18.64 13.63 10.09
C GLN A 58 -17.68 12.45 9.82
N ALA A 59 -17.86 11.73 8.70
CA ALA A 59 -16.96 10.66 8.28
C ALA A 59 -15.51 11.14 8.05
N LEU A 60 -15.29 12.44 7.83
CA LEU A 60 -13.94 13.01 7.70
C LEU A 60 -13.09 12.85 8.98
N ILE A 61 -13.71 12.61 10.14
CA ILE A 61 -12.97 12.26 11.38
C ILE A 61 -12.13 11.01 11.17
N SER A 62 -12.52 10.10 10.27
CA SER A 62 -11.75 8.89 9.95
C SER A 62 -10.33 9.20 9.49
N TRP A 63 -10.07 10.38 8.88
CA TRP A 63 -8.70 10.81 8.51
C TRP A 63 -7.79 10.95 9.71
N PHE A 64 -8.29 11.52 10.80
CA PHE A 64 -7.51 11.70 12.04
C PHE A 64 -7.32 10.39 12.80
N VAL A 65 -8.35 9.53 12.81
CA VAL A 65 -8.24 8.20 13.42
C VAL A 65 -7.27 7.32 12.62
N GLY A 66 -7.36 7.36 11.29
CA GLY A 66 -6.42 6.67 10.41
C GLY A 66 -4.98 7.19 10.56
N ALA A 67 -4.81 8.52 10.68
CA ALA A 67 -3.50 9.13 10.93
C ALA A 67 -2.91 8.68 12.27
N LEU A 68 -3.71 8.68 13.33
CA LEU A 68 -3.27 8.21 14.65
C LEU A 68 -2.82 6.74 14.59
N LEU A 69 -3.63 5.88 13.95
CA LEU A 69 -3.28 4.49 13.75
C LEU A 69 -2.00 4.34 12.92
N ALA A 70 -1.90 5.07 11.80
CA ALA A 70 -0.72 5.04 10.93
C ALA A 70 0.54 5.57 11.64
N ILE A 71 0.44 6.60 12.51
CA ILE A 71 1.57 7.10 13.31
C ILE A 71 1.99 6.06 14.35
N CYS A 72 1.05 5.45 15.07
CA CYS A 72 1.36 4.41 16.05
C CYS A 72 2.05 3.20 15.40
N ASP A 73 1.55 2.72 14.27
CA ASP A 73 2.17 1.64 13.50
C ASP A 73 3.47 2.10 12.84
N GLY A 74 3.52 3.34 12.34
CA GLY A 74 4.70 3.95 11.78
C GLY A 74 5.88 4.03 12.77
N LEU A 75 5.63 4.21 14.05
CA LEU A 75 6.65 4.14 15.11
C LEU A 75 7.18 2.71 15.28
N VAL A 76 6.31 1.68 15.20
CA VAL A 76 6.72 0.26 15.19
C VAL A 76 7.65 -0.01 14.01
N VAL A 77 7.21 0.36 12.81
CA VAL A 77 7.97 0.19 11.57
C VAL A 77 9.28 0.97 11.59
N SER A 78 9.29 2.18 12.17
CA SER A 78 10.49 3.02 12.30
C SER A 78 11.56 2.37 13.18
N GLU A 79 11.15 1.74 14.27
CA GLU A 79 12.08 1.03 15.15
C GLU A 79 12.65 -0.22 14.47
N LEU A 80 11.79 -1.01 13.81
CA LEU A 80 12.21 -2.18 13.05
C LEU A 80 13.12 -1.78 11.88
N GLY A 81 12.78 -0.73 11.14
CA GLY A 81 13.56 -0.23 10.00
C GLY A 81 14.92 0.35 10.39
N ALA A 82 15.00 1.00 11.56
CA ALA A 82 16.27 1.48 12.10
C ALA A 82 17.15 0.36 12.63
N ALA A 83 16.55 -0.69 13.23
CA ALA A 83 17.25 -1.85 13.76
C ALA A 83 17.72 -2.81 12.65
N LEU A 84 16.95 -2.94 11.59
CA LEU A 84 17.17 -3.87 10.47
C LEU A 84 17.23 -3.10 9.12
N PRO A 85 18.20 -2.20 8.92
CA PRO A 85 18.26 -1.31 7.76
C PRO A 85 18.74 -2.04 6.49
N GLY A 86 18.01 -3.07 6.08
CA GLY A 86 18.24 -3.83 4.85
C GLY A 86 17.32 -3.42 3.71
N ALA A 87 17.59 -3.93 2.50
CA ALA A 87 16.63 -3.86 1.41
C ALA A 87 15.54 -4.92 1.62
N GLY A 88 14.25 -4.52 1.55
CA GLY A 88 13.12 -5.46 1.66
C GLY A 88 12.06 -5.11 2.71
N GLY A 89 12.30 -4.11 3.58
CA GLY A 89 11.30 -3.60 4.53
C GLY A 89 10.62 -4.71 5.37
N PRO A 90 9.27 -4.78 5.37
CA PRO A 90 8.52 -5.75 6.17
C PRO A 90 8.91 -7.21 5.98
N TYR A 91 9.36 -7.61 4.79
CA TYR A 91 9.90 -8.94 4.54
C TYR A 91 11.08 -9.28 5.46
N VAL A 92 12.05 -8.35 5.53
CA VAL A 92 13.24 -8.49 6.38
C VAL A 92 12.86 -8.45 7.85
N PHE A 93 11.94 -7.55 8.23
CA PHE A 93 11.48 -7.41 9.61
C PHE A 93 10.87 -8.71 10.12
N LEU A 94 9.93 -9.28 9.39
CA LEU A 94 9.27 -10.53 9.77
C LEU A 94 10.23 -11.71 9.77
N ARG A 95 11.14 -11.81 8.78
CA ARG A 95 12.12 -12.88 8.72
C ARG A 95 13.10 -12.85 9.90
N ASP A 96 13.65 -11.67 10.18
CA ASP A 96 14.78 -11.56 11.12
C ASP A 96 14.31 -11.49 12.57
N THR A 97 13.16 -10.89 12.86
CA THR A 97 12.62 -10.85 14.24
C THR A 97 12.12 -12.21 14.72
N PHE A 98 11.47 -13.00 13.85
CA PHE A 98 10.99 -14.33 14.20
C PHE A 98 12.06 -15.44 14.10
N GLY A 99 13.27 -15.12 13.62
CA GLY A 99 14.39 -16.06 13.50
C GLY A 99 14.48 -16.72 12.13
N ARG A 100 15.57 -16.43 11.43
CA ARG A 100 15.79 -16.74 10.01
C ARG A 100 15.57 -18.19 9.60
N GLU A 101 15.77 -19.14 10.50
CA GLU A 101 15.82 -20.56 10.13
C GLU A 101 14.51 -21.33 10.31
N ARG A 102 13.57 -20.82 11.11
CA ARG A 102 12.31 -21.52 11.44
C ARG A 102 11.10 -20.61 11.18
N TRP A 103 10.57 -20.01 12.23
CA TRP A 103 9.41 -19.12 12.15
C TRP A 103 9.62 -17.93 11.21
N GLY A 104 10.85 -17.42 11.13
CA GLY A 104 11.16 -16.33 10.19
C GLY A 104 11.02 -16.73 8.72
N LYS A 105 11.36 -17.98 8.35
CA LYS A 105 11.09 -18.51 6.99
C LYS A 105 9.59 -18.51 6.68
N LEU A 106 8.78 -19.00 7.64
CA LEU A 106 7.32 -19.00 7.50
C LEU A 106 6.77 -17.58 7.37
N MET A 107 7.19 -16.67 8.26
CA MET A 107 6.70 -15.27 8.23
C MET A 107 7.12 -14.54 6.98
N ALA A 108 8.33 -14.77 6.48
CA ALA A 108 8.78 -14.23 5.19
C ALA A 108 7.95 -14.76 4.01
N TRP A 109 7.68 -16.07 3.99
CA TRP A 109 6.78 -16.67 3.01
C TRP A 109 5.36 -16.09 3.09
N MET A 110 4.79 -16.02 4.30
CA MET A 110 3.45 -15.48 4.53
C MET A 110 3.33 -14.03 4.08
N PHE A 111 4.39 -13.23 4.29
CA PHE A 111 4.45 -11.86 3.77
C PHE A 111 4.37 -11.85 2.24
N ILE A 112 5.19 -12.62 1.54
CA ILE A 112 5.20 -12.66 0.07
C ILE A 112 3.86 -13.17 -0.46
N TRP A 113 3.33 -14.22 0.16
CA TRP A 113 2.07 -14.82 -0.21
C TRP A 113 0.91 -13.82 -0.12
N GLN A 114 0.69 -13.21 1.06
CA GLN A 114 -0.37 -12.24 1.23
C GLN A 114 -0.16 -10.98 0.37
N PHE A 115 1.12 -10.54 0.18
CA PHE A 115 1.46 -9.40 -0.66
C PHE A 115 1.04 -9.63 -2.11
N LEU A 116 1.21 -10.84 -2.63
CA LEU A 116 0.79 -11.20 -3.98
C LEU A 116 -0.71 -10.96 -4.18
N PHE A 117 -1.54 -11.31 -3.20
CA PHE A 117 -2.99 -11.09 -3.27
C PHE A 117 -3.37 -9.64 -2.96
N SER A 118 -2.88 -9.06 -1.86
CA SER A 118 -3.24 -7.70 -1.48
C SER A 118 -2.68 -6.65 -2.45
N GLY A 119 -1.46 -6.83 -2.95
CA GLY A 119 -0.85 -5.90 -3.91
C GLY A 119 -1.57 -5.89 -5.26
N THR A 120 -2.06 -7.05 -5.73
CA THR A 120 -2.84 -7.11 -6.97
C THR A 120 -4.20 -6.44 -6.83
N LEU A 121 -4.85 -6.52 -5.65
CA LEU A 121 -6.07 -5.76 -5.36
C LEU A 121 -5.81 -4.25 -5.35
N GLU A 122 -4.65 -3.81 -4.85
CA GLU A 122 -4.25 -2.41 -4.85
C GLU A 122 -4.05 -1.87 -6.28
N ILE A 123 -3.37 -2.61 -7.15
CA ILE A 123 -3.24 -2.25 -8.57
C ILE A 123 -4.61 -2.19 -9.26
N ALA A 124 -5.47 -3.18 -9.03
CA ALA A 124 -6.80 -3.25 -9.61
C ALA A 124 -7.70 -2.09 -9.18
N SER A 125 -7.56 -1.60 -7.92
CA SER A 125 -8.31 -0.44 -7.44
C SER A 125 -8.01 0.82 -8.26
N GLY A 126 -6.75 1.02 -8.66
CA GLY A 126 -6.35 2.10 -9.57
C GLY A 126 -6.98 1.96 -10.97
N SER A 127 -7.02 0.74 -11.53
CA SER A 127 -7.66 0.49 -12.83
C SER A 127 -9.17 0.72 -12.78
N ILE A 128 -9.85 0.30 -11.71
CA ILE A 128 -11.29 0.54 -11.52
C ILE A 128 -11.56 2.03 -11.34
N GLY A 129 -10.78 2.72 -10.50
CA GLY A 129 -10.90 4.15 -10.29
C GLY A 129 -10.67 4.95 -11.58
N MET A 130 -9.73 4.52 -12.43
CA MET A 130 -9.52 5.11 -13.75
C MET A 130 -10.79 5.00 -14.62
N VAL A 131 -11.45 3.84 -14.64
CA VAL A 131 -12.69 3.65 -15.42
C VAL A 131 -13.86 4.43 -14.83
N GLN A 132 -13.93 4.58 -13.50
CA GLN A 132 -14.93 5.43 -12.86
C GLN A 132 -14.82 6.88 -13.34
N TYR A 133 -13.61 7.45 -13.41
CA TYR A 133 -13.40 8.79 -13.99
C TYR A 133 -13.64 8.84 -15.49
N LEU A 134 -13.33 7.77 -16.22
CA LEU A 134 -13.66 7.68 -17.64
C LEU A 134 -15.19 7.68 -17.87
N SER A 135 -15.99 7.16 -16.94
CA SER A 135 -17.45 7.18 -17.02
C SER A 135 -18.05 8.60 -16.95
N PHE A 136 -17.31 9.57 -16.40
CA PHE A 136 -17.69 10.99 -16.48
C PHE A 136 -17.59 11.52 -17.90
N LEU A 137 -16.53 11.15 -18.63
CA LEU A 137 -16.31 11.57 -20.02
C LEU A 137 -17.23 10.81 -20.99
N TRP A 138 -17.53 9.56 -20.68
CA TRP A 138 -18.37 8.67 -21.47
C TRP A 138 -19.51 8.12 -20.61
N ARG A 139 -20.61 8.87 -20.55
CA ARG A 139 -21.75 8.62 -19.63
C ARG A 139 -22.41 7.25 -19.81
N ASP A 140 -22.40 6.69 -21.02
CA ASP A 140 -22.94 5.35 -21.28
C ASP A 140 -22.24 4.24 -20.48
N LEU A 141 -20.97 4.44 -20.09
CA LEU A 141 -20.25 3.49 -19.22
C LEU A 141 -20.88 3.37 -17.84
N ALA A 142 -21.39 4.49 -17.27
CA ALA A 142 -22.01 4.49 -15.95
C ALA A 142 -23.29 3.66 -15.88
N LEU A 143 -23.97 3.49 -17.02
CA LEU A 143 -25.21 2.72 -17.13
C LEU A 143 -24.98 1.20 -17.19
N HIS A 144 -23.75 0.77 -17.45
CA HIS A 144 -23.41 -0.63 -17.67
C HIS A 144 -22.27 -1.10 -16.78
N PRO A 145 -22.54 -1.59 -15.54
CA PRO A 145 -21.51 -2.00 -14.59
C PRO A 145 -20.53 -3.06 -15.13
N TRP A 146 -20.98 -3.94 -16.02
CA TRP A 146 -20.11 -4.94 -16.66
C TRP A 146 -19.08 -4.32 -17.59
N ARG A 147 -19.43 -3.25 -18.31
CA ARG A 147 -18.48 -2.53 -19.17
C ARG A 147 -17.35 -1.91 -18.34
N ILE A 148 -17.67 -1.38 -17.15
CA ILE A 148 -16.66 -0.85 -16.20
C ILE A 148 -15.66 -1.95 -15.84
N LYS A 149 -16.13 -3.14 -15.48
CA LYS A 149 -15.29 -4.28 -15.10
C LYS A 149 -14.39 -4.76 -16.25
N PHE A 150 -14.97 -4.96 -17.43
CA PHE A 150 -14.20 -5.36 -18.61
C PHE A 150 -13.18 -4.31 -19.02
N LEU A 151 -13.52 -3.03 -18.93
CA LEU A 151 -12.59 -1.96 -19.28
C LEU A 151 -11.47 -1.84 -18.26
N ALA A 152 -11.74 -2.01 -16.95
CA ALA A 152 -10.72 -2.06 -15.91
C ALA A 152 -9.78 -3.26 -16.11
N ALA A 153 -10.31 -4.43 -16.48
CA ALA A 153 -9.52 -5.60 -16.83
C ALA A 153 -8.67 -5.36 -18.08
N ALA A 154 -9.23 -4.68 -19.11
CA ALA A 154 -8.50 -4.32 -20.32
C ALA A 154 -7.37 -3.32 -20.02
N ILE A 155 -7.58 -2.32 -19.16
CA ILE A 155 -6.53 -1.38 -18.71
C ILE A 155 -5.41 -2.14 -17.98
N SER A 156 -5.77 -3.01 -17.04
CA SER A 156 -4.78 -3.83 -16.32
C SER A 156 -3.95 -4.70 -17.29
N THR A 157 -4.62 -5.28 -18.31
CA THR A 157 -3.96 -6.04 -19.37
C THR A 157 -3.05 -5.17 -20.23
N LEU A 158 -3.52 -3.97 -20.62
CA LEU A 158 -2.74 -3.02 -21.41
C LEU A 158 -1.47 -2.60 -20.67
N VAL A 159 -1.58 -2.28 -19.36
CA VAL A 159 -0.43 -1.94 -18.53
C VAL A 159 0.53 -3.12 -18.42
N MET A 160 0.04 -4.34 -18.18
CA MET A 160 0.86 -5.55 -18.15
C MET A 160 1.63 -5.73 -19.47
N LEU A 161 0.96 -5.59 -20.61
CA LEU A 161 1.59 -5.70 -21.93
C LEU A 161 2.57 -4.57 -22.21
N SER A 162 2.28 -3.34 -21.78
CA SER A 162 3.18 -2.20 -21.91
C SER A 162 4.48 -2.38 -21.12
N LEU A 163 4.40 -3.08 -19.98
CA LEU A 163 5.55 -3.43 -19.14
C LEU A 163 6.31 -4.68 -19.65
N TYR A 164 5.75 -5.41 -20.59
CA TYR A 164 6.39 -6.60 -21.19
C TYR A 164 7.48 -6.23 -22.20
N ARG A 165 8.29 -5.23 -21.84
CA ARG A 165 9.43 -4.75 -22.63
C ARG A 165 10.44 -4.04 -21.73
N LYS A 166 11.67 -3.83 -22.25
CA LYS A 166 12.68 -3.02 -21.57
C LYS A 166 12.26 -1.55 -21.60
N ILE A 167 12.11 -0.94 -20.42
CA ILE A 167 11.72 0.47 -20.29
C ILE A 167 12.96 1.26 -19.90
N GLN A 168 13.41 2.16 -20.79
CA GLN A 168 14.67 2.92 -20.60
C GLN A 168 14.45 4.20 -19.80
N ASP A 169 13.27 4.83 -19.83
CA ASP A 169 13.00 6.15 -19.26
C ASP A 169 11.99 6.16 -18.11
N ILE A 170 12.02 5.10 -17.25
CA ILE A 170 11.08 4.98 -16.12
C ILE A 170 11.14 6.21 -15.20
N ALA A 171 12.35 6.68 -14.87
CA ALA A 171 12.53 7.77 -13.91
C ALA A 171 11.90 9.09 -14.39
N ARG A 172 12.04 9.42 -15.68
CA ARG A 172 11.43 10.63 -16.26
C ARG A 172 9.90 10.51 -16.25
N LEU A 173 9.38 9.36 -16.64
CA LEU A 173 7.93 9.10 -16.60
C LEU A 173 7.40 9.27 -15.17
N MET A 174 8.02 8.63 -14.17
CA MET A 174 7.62 8.74 -12.77
C MET A 174 7.65 10.18 -12.27
N MET A 175 8.64 10.98 -12.66
CA MET A 175 8.73 12.40 -12.27
C MET A 175 7.55 13.21 -12.86
N ILE A 176 7.25 13.05 -14.15
CA ILE A 176 6.11 13.73 -14.79
C ILE A 176 4.80 13.36 -14.09
N LEU A 177 4.62 12.07 -13.78
CA LEU A 177 3.45 11.55 -13.12
C LEU A 177 3.28 12.14 -11.72
N TRP A 178 4.37 12.23 -10.96
CA TRP A 178 4.37 12.82 -9.62
C TRP A 178 4.02 14.31 -9.65
N ILE A 179 4.63 15.08 -10.56
CA ILE A 179 4.31 16.50 -10.73
C ILE A 179 2.84 16.69 -11.10
N THR A 180 2.31 15.88 -12.04
CA THR A 180 0.89 15.95 -12.43
C THR A 180 -0.02 15.69 -11.25
N THR A 181 0.28 14.69 -10.43
CA THR A 181 -0.52 14.37 -9.23
C THR A 181 -0.54 15.53 -8.24
N LEU A 182 0.61 16.15 -7.97
CA LEU A 182 0.69 17.32 -7.07
C LEU A 182 -0.08 18.53 -7.62
N VAL A 183 0.05 18.80 -8.92
CA VAL A 183 -0.69 19.89 -9.57
C VAL A 183 -2.20 19.62 -9.52
N THR A 184 -2.64 18.40 -9.81
CA THR A 184 -4.05 18.00 -9.74
C THR A 184 -4.61 18.20 -8.33
N THR A 185 -3.93 17.68 -7.32
CA THR A 185 -4.33 17.77 -5.92
C THR A 185 -4.33 19.22 -5.44
N GLY A 186 -3.28 19.98 -5.75
CA GLY A 186 -3.16 21.40 -5.41
C GLY A 186 -4.26 22.24 -6.04
N TRP A 187 -4.58 21.99 -7.33
CA TRP A 187 -5.66 22.72 -8.02
C TRP A 187 -7.01 22.49 -7.35
N VAL A 188 -7.36 21.24 -7.00
CA VAL A 188 -8.61 20.92 -6.29
C VAL A 188 -8.64 21.59 -4.92
N ILE A 189 -7.57 21.51 -4.12
CA ILE A 189 -7.55 22.12 -2.79
C ILE A 189 -7.71 23.62 -2.85
N VAL A 190 -6.94 24.30 -3.70
CA VAL A 190 -7.02 25.76 -3.85
C VAL A 190 -8.41 26.17 -4.33
N SER A 191 -8.99 25.46 -5.32
CA SER A 191 -10.35 25.73 -5.81
C SER A 191 -11.41 25.54 -4.72
N GLY A 192 -11.28 24.49 -3.90
CA GLY A 192 -12.21 24.22 -2.80
C GLY A 192 -12.15 25.27 -1.70
N LEU A 193 -10.96 25.69 -1.32
CA LEU A 193 -10.78 26.70 -0.27
C LEU A 193 -11.24 28.11 -0.73
N THR A 194 -11.08 28.43 -2.02
CA THR A 194 -11.49 29.74 -2.58
C THR A 194 -13.00 29.82 -2.89
N HIS A 195 -13.66 28.69 -3.10
CA HIS A 195 -15.10 28.61 -3.43
C HIS A 195 -15.91 27.85 -2.36
N MET A 196 -15.40 27.82 -1.14
CA MET A 196 -16.02 27.10 -0.03
C MET A 196 -17.40 27.66 0.29
N ASN A 197 -18.40 26.79 0.37
CA ASN A 197 -19.72 27.06 0.92
C ASN A 197 -19.83 26.45 2.34
N PRO A 198 -19.79 27.27 3.41
CA PRO A 198 -19.87 26.78 4.78
C PRO A 198 -21.14 25.96 5.06
N HIS A 199 -22.27 26.29 4.43
CA HIS A 199 -23.51 25.55 4.60
C HIS A 199 -23.43 24.12 4.10
N LEU A 200 -22.63 23.85 3.04
CA LEU A 200 -22.40 22.50 2.55
C LEU A 200 -21.34 21.78 3.37
N ALA A 201 -20.25 22.47 3.73
CA ALA A 201 -19.14 21.92 4.49
C ALA A 201 -19.57 21.39 5.86
N PHE A 202 -20.51 22.07 6.51
CA PHE A 202 -21.00 21.75 7.84
C PHE A 202 -22.48 21.26 7.86
N ASP A 203 -22.98 20.78 6.71
CA ASP A 203 -24.30 20.14 6.61
C ASP A 203 -24.28 18.74 7.22
N PHE A 204 -24.24 18.68 8.54
CA PHE A 204 -24.27 17.41 9.26
C PHE A 204 -25.70 16.87 9.36
N PRO A 205 -25.89 15.55 9.18
CA PRO A 205 -27.20 14.93 9.43
C PRO A 205 -27.56 15.01 10.92
N PRO A 206 -28.85 14.90 11.25
CA PRO A 206 -29.28 14.82 12.65
C PRO A 206 -28.54 13.72 13.40
N HIS A 207 -28.10 13.99 14.62
CA HIS A 207 -27.35 13.05 15.47
C HIS A 207 -26.00 12.58 14.90
N ALA A 208 -25.36 13.35 14.02
CA ALA A 208 -24.09 13.01 13.37
C ALA A 208 -22.96 12.61 14.33
N PHE A 209 -22.94 13.16 15.53
CA PHE A 209 -21.90 12.94 16.54
C PHE A 209 -22.40 12.16 17.78
N THR A 210 -23.52 11.45 17.67
CA THR A 210 -23.99 10.58 18.73
C THR A 210 -23.10 9.37 18.86
N LEU A 211 -22.35 9.29 19.97
CA LEU A 211 -21.45 8.17 20.26
C LEU A 211 -22.24 6.90 20.59
N ASN A 212 -22.55 6.13 19.56
CA ASN A 212 -23.20 4.81 19.66
C ASN A 212 -22.42 3.79 18.84
N TRP A 213 -22.83 2.53 18.89
CA TRP A 213 -22.18 1.46 18.13
C TRP A 213 -22.18 1.71 16.61
N ALA A 214 -23.25 2.29 16.06
CA ALA A 214 -23.33 2.62 14.64
C ALA A 214 -22.28 3.66 14.25
N PHE A 215 -22.07 4.70 15.09
CA PHE A 215 -21.02 5.69 14.91
C PHE A 215 -19.64 5.06 14.93
N LEU A 216 -19.33 4.23 15.95
CA LEU A 216 -18.03 3.58 16.08
C LEU A 216 -17.74 2.65 14.92
N LEU A 217 -18.72 1.83 14.52
CA LEU A 217 -18.56 0.90 13.39
C LEU A 217 -18.46 1.63 12.05
N GLY A 218 -19.22 2.72 11.87
CA GLY A 218 -19.11 3.61 10.72
C GLY A 218 -17.72 4.24 10.63
N LEU A 219 -17.20 4.73 11.75
CA LEU A 219 -15.85 5.28 11.88
C LEU A 219 -14.78 4.24 11.55
N GLY A 220 -14.94 3.00 12.03
CA GLY A 220 -14.04 1.90 11.68
C GLY A 220 -14.03 1.57 10.19
N ASN A 221 -15.22 1.48 9.57
CA ASN A 221 -15.34 1.27 8.12
C ASN A 221 -14.73 2.44 7.33
N GLY A 222 -14.95 3.68 7.75
CA GLY A 222 -14.28 4.85 7.18
C GLY A 222 -12.77 4.77 7.32
N THR A 223 -12.27 4.34 8.48
CA THR A 223 -10.84 4.16 8.73
C THR A 223 -10.22 3.09 7.81
N VAL A 224 -10.93 1.99 7.48
CA VAL A 224 -10.46 1.02 6.47
C VAL A 224 -10.13 1.70 5.14
N LEU A 225 -11.04 2.56 4.65
CA LEU A 225 -10.85 3.27 3.39
C LEU A 225 -9.77 4.36 3.48
N VAL A 226 -9.66 5.01 4.62
CA VAL A 226 -8.62 6.02 4.89
C VAL A 226 -7.23 5.37 4.96
N ILE A 227 -7.10 4.23 5.62
CA ILE A 227 -5.82 3.49 5.70
C ILE A 227 -5.30 3.09 4.31
N TYR A 228 -6.18 2.84 3.35
CA TYR A 228 -5.76 2.60 1.97
C TYR A 228 -4.93 3.77 1.41
N ASN A 229 -5.26 5.02 1.76
CA ASN A 229 -4.52 6.21 1.33
C ASN A 229 -3.21 6.40 2.11
N TYR A 230 -3.10 5.84 3.31
CA TYR A 230 -1.84 5.84 4.06
C TYR A 230 -0.87 4.73 3.65
N LEU A 231 -1.27 3.75 2.81
CA LEU A 231 -0.34 2.72 2.37
C LEU A 231 0.86 3.34 1.67
N GLY A 232 2.06 2.95 2.10
CA GLY A 232 3.31 3.49 1.56
C GLY A 232 4.11 4.37 2.53
N TYR A 233 3.60 4.70 3.73
CA TYR A 233 4.37 5.45 4.74
C TYR A 233 5.68 4.76 5.14
N ASN A 234 5.81 3.46 4.91
CA ASN A 234 6.98 2.64 5.18
C ASN A 234 7.84 2.35 3.94
N GLN A 235 7.61 3.04 2.82
CA GLN A 235 8.33 2.78 1.56
C GLN A 235 9.83 2.98 1.70
N VAL A 236 10.27 3.95 2.49
CA VAL A 236 11.69 4.19 2.79
C VAL A 236 12.38 2.97 3.41
N CYS A 237 11.64 2.12 4.14
CA CYS A 237 12.20 0.92 4.76
C CYS A 237 12.61 -0.15 3.74
N TYR A 238 12.00 -0.18 2.55
CA TYR A 238 12.43 -1.06 1.46
C TYR A 238 13.79 -0.65 0.88
N LEU A 239 14.19 0.60 1.09
CA LEU A 239 15.45 1.20 0.66
C LEU A 239 16.40 1.44 1.84
N GLY A 240 16.21 0.75 2.97
CA GLY A 240 16.93 1.00 4.22
C GLY A 240 18.45 1.00 4.08
N GLY A 241 19.01 0.19 3.16
CA GLY A 241 20.44 0.15 2.86
C GLY A 241 21.01 1.41 2.20
N GLU A 242 20.14 2.25 1.58
CA GLU A 242 20.52 3.50 0.91
C GLU A 242 20.27 4.75 1.78
N VAL A 243 19.67 4.58 2.96
CA VAL A 243 19.30 5.68 3.85
C VAL A 243 20.50 6.16 4.67
N LYS A 244 20.74 7.49 4.66
CA LYS A 244 21.72 8.15 5.54
C LYS A 244 21.17 8.21 6.96
N ARG A 245 21.95 7.80 7.96
CA ARG A 245 21.58 7.81 9.39
C ARG A 245 20.16 7.24 9.59
N PRO A 246 19.96 5.94 9.27
CA PRO A 246 18.62 5.33 9.26
C PRO A 246 17.89 5.48 10.60
N GLU A 247 18.62 5.53 11.72
CA GLU A 247 18.11 5.74 13.07
C GLU A 247 17.36 7.07 13.28
N ARG A 248 17.63 8.06 12.43
CA ARG A 248 16.95 9.36 12.44
C ARG A 248 16.07 9.56 11.20
N THR A 249 16.62 9.23 10.04
CA THR A 249 15.96 9.50 8.77
C THR A 249 14.67 8.70 8.61
N ILE A 250 14.66 7.41 8.97
CA ILE A 250 13.46 6.57 8.82
C ILE A 250 12.32 7.07 9.71
N PRO A 251 12.49 7.27 11.04
CA PRO A 251 11.41 7.75 11.89
C PRO A 251 10.83 9.10 11.46
N TYR A 252 11.70 10.08 11.17
CA TYR A 252 11.22 11.40 10.73
C TYR A 252 10.53 11.33 9.37
N ALA A 253 11.04 10.57 8.42
CA ALA A 253 10.42 10.43 7.11
C ALA A 253 9.03 9.78 7.20
N VAL A 254 8.87 8.75 8.02
CA VAL A 254 7.58 8.09 8.25
C VAL A 254 6.57 9.06 8.86
N ILE A 255 6.93 9.74 9.97
CA ILE A 255 6.02 10.65 10.65
C ILE A 255 5.66 11.85 9.78
N LEU A 256 6.65 12.50 9.15
CA LEU A 256 6.42 13.67 8.30
C LEU A 256 5.56 13.33 7.08
N SER A 257 5.75 12.14 6.48
CA SER A 257 4.93 11.72 5.36
C SER A 257 3.47 11.47 5.77
N ILE A 258 3.23 10.81 6.91
CA ILE A 258 1.87 10.59 7.43
C ILE A 258 1.18 11.92 7.71
N LEU A 259 1.84 12.83 8.44
CA LEU A 259 1.27 14.14 8.76
C LEU A 259 1.00 14.98 7.51
N GLY A 260 1.95 15.01 6.57
CA GLY A 260 1.80 15.74 5.31
C GLY A 260 0.63 15.22 4.47
N VAL A 261 0.52 13.90 4.33
CA VAL A 261 -0.59 13.26 3.59
C VAL A 261 -1.91 13.47 4.31
N THR A 262 -1.95 13.38 5.67
CA THR A 262 -3.17 13.68 6.44
C THR A 262 -3.71 15.06 6.12
N VAL A 263 -2.84 16.08 6.11
CA VAL A 263 -3.24 17.45 5.81
C VAL A 263 -3.76 17.56 4.36
N ILE A 264 -3.03 16.98 3.41
CA ILE A 264 -3.40 17.05 1.98
C ILE A 264 -4.74 16.35 1.75
N ASP A 265 -4.90 15.12 2.21
CA ASP A 265 -6.09 14.31 1.94
C ASP A 265 -7.33 14.82 2.71
N PHE A 266 -7.12 15.35 3.93
CA PHE A 266 -8.19 16.02 4.66
C PHE A 266 -8.64 17.30 3.94
N LEU A 267 -7.70 18.16 3.52
CA LEU A 267 -8.03 19.39 2.79
C LEU A 267 -8.73 19.08 1.47
N LEU A 268 -8.27 18.05 0.74
CA LEU A 268 -8.89 17.62 -0.50
C LEU A 268 -10.32 17.10 -0.25
N SER A 269 -10.51 16.27 0.76
CA SER A 269 -11.83 15.75 1.14
C SER A 269 -12.77 16.87 1.60
N PHE A 270 -12.26 17.79 2.41
CA PHE A 270 -12.98 18.97 2.87
C PHE A 270 -13.39 19.89 1.69
N SER A 271 -12.48 20.06 0.71
CA SER A 271 -12.78 20.82 -0.51
C SER A 271 -13.96 20.22 -1.27
N PHE A 272 -14.02 18.90 -1.43
CA PHE A 272 -15.16 18.27 -2.08
C PHE A 272 -16.48 18.50 -1.35
N VAL A 273 -16.49 18.29 -0.03
CA VAL A 273 -17.68 18.45 0.81
C VAL A 273 -18.15 19.91 0.84
N SER A 274 -17.23 20.87 0.73
CA SER A 274 -17.55 22.30 0.77
C SER A 274 -18.22 22.86 -0.50
N VAL A 275 -18.19 22.10 -1.59
CA VAL A 275 -18.74 22.53 -2.90
C VAL A 275 -19.83 21.58 -3.39
N VAL A 276 -19.60 20.28 -3.28
CA VAL A 276 -20.54 19.26 -3.76
C VAL A 276 -21.38 18.76 -2.58
N PRO A 277 -22.74 18.79 -2.67
CA PRO A 277 -23.59 18.26 -1.60
C PRO A 277 -23.28 16.79 -1.32
N TRP A 278 -22.94 16.44 -0.08
CA TRP A 278 -22.53 15.10 0.32
C TRP A 278 -23.59 14.03 -0.01
N ARG A 279 -24.90 14.38 0.03
CA ARG A 279 -25.99 13.47 -0.31
C ARG A 279 -25.94 12.98 -1.76
N THR A 280 -25.33 13.73 -2.65
CA THR A 280 -25.12 13.29 -4.04
C THR A 280 -23.88 12.42 -4.16
N MET A 281 -22.86 12.64 -3.31
CA MET A 281 -21.62 11.86 -3.29
C MET A 281 -21.82 10.46 -2.72
N VAL A 282 -22.69 10.26 -1.73
CA VAL A 282 -22.91 8.95 -1.11
C VAL A 282 -23.83 8.02 -1.91
N LYS A 283 -24.48 8.52 -2.95
CA LYS A 283 -25.38 7.73 -3.80
C LYS A 283 -24.54 6.91 -4.79
N GLU A 284 -24.41 5.61 -4.54
CA GLU A 284 -23.70 4.70 -5.44
C GLU A 284 -24.19 4.79 -6.89
N GLY A 285 -23.26 4.76 -7.84
CA GLY A 285 -23.55 4.88 -9.27
C GLY A 285 -23.83 6.32 -9.76
N SER A 286 -23.92 7.32 -8.88
CA SER A 286 -23.99 8.72 -9.29
C SER A 286 -22.66 9.19 -9.89
N LEU A 287 -22.71 10.24 -10.73
CA LEU A 287 -21.49 10.85 -11.24
C LEU A 287 -20.61 11.41 -10.12
N ALA A 288 -21.22 11.98 -9.06
CA ALA A 288 -20.49 12.49 -7.91
C ALA A 288 -19.84 11.37 -7.08
N TYR A 289 -20.43 10.18 -7.03
CA TYR A 289 -19.82 9.02 -6.39
C TYR A 289 -18.61 8.49 -7.18
N ASN A 290 -18.74 8.41 -8.51
CA ASN A 290 -17.71 7.83 -9.38
C ASN A 290 -16.58 8.79 -9.73
N ALA A 291 -16.86 10.10 -9.86
CA ALA A 291 -15.92 11.09 -10.35
C ALA A 291 -16.14 12.44 -9.64
N VAL A 292 -15.98 12.44 -8.30
CA VAL A 292 -16.27 13.61 -7.45
C VAL A 292 -15.48 14.86 -7.88
N ALA A 293 -14.21 14.72 -8.24
CA ALA A 293 -13.38 15.85 -8.64
C ALA A 293 -13.88 16.50 -9.94
N SER A 294 -14.39 15.70 -10.88
CA SER A 294 -14.92 16.20 -12.14
C SER A 294 -16.21 16.98 -11.92
N VAL A 295 -17.11 16.47 -11.06
CA VAL A 295 -18.34 17.19 -10.66
C VAL A 295 -18.00 18.46 -9.91
N PHE A 296 -17.08 18.40 -8.97
CA PHE A 296 -16.58 19.53 -8.18
C PHE A 296 -16.04 20.66 -9.07
N MET A 297 -15.09 20.36 -9.97
CA MET A 297 -14.51 21.36 -10.86
C MET A 297 -15.52 21.89 -11.88
N GLY A 298 -16.46 21.04 -12.31
CA GLY A 298 -17.56 21.44 -13.20
C GLY A 298 -18.52 22.43 -12.56
N GLN A 299 -18.77 22.33 -11.25
CA GLN A 299 -19.60 23.28 -10.51
C GLN A 299 -18.93 24.64 -10.33
N ILE A 300 -17.60 24.67 -10.15
CA ILE A 300 -16.84 25.91 -9.91
C ILE A 300 -16.55 26.65 -11.22
N TYR A 301 -15.98 25.95 -12.21
CA TYR A 301 -15.39 26.58 -13.41
C TYR A 301 -16.10 26.19 -14.71
N GLY A 302 -17.11 25.31 -14.62
CA GLY A 302 -17.86 24.84 -15.78
C GLY A 302 -17.26 23.59 -16.47
N PRO A 303 -17.82 23.19 -17.61
CA PRO A 303 -17.52 21.91 -18.26
C PRO A 303 -16.06 21.73 -18.64
N TRP A 304 -15.35 22.77 -19.07
CA TRP A 304 -13.96 22.68 -19.48
C TRP A 304 -13.03 22.19 -18.35
N ALA A 305 -13.27 22.70 -17.12
CA ALA A 305 -12.48 22.30 -15.97
C ALA A 305 -12.79 20.87 -15.53
N ALA A 306 -14.05 20.45 -15.65
CA ALA A 306 -14.43 19.05 -15.41
C ALA A 306 -13.73 18.08 -16.37
N TRP A 307 -13.61 18.44 -17.66
CA TRP A 307 -12.87 17.64 -18.64
C TRP A 307 -11.37 17.64 -18.36
N ALA A 308 -10.80 18.82 -18.07
CA ALA A 308 -9.36 18.96 -17.78
C ALA A 308 -8.95 18.13 -16.55
N ILE A 309 -9.67 18.27 -15.42
CA ILE A 309 -9.36 17.51 -14.20
C ILE A 309 -9.56 16.00 -14.41
N SER A 310 -10.60 15.59 -15.16
CA SER A 310 -10.79 14.18 -15.50
C SER A 310 -9.58 13.62 -16.26
N GLY A 311 -9.09 14.34 -17.26
CA GLY A 311 -7.89 13.95 -18.01
C GLY A 311 -6.65 13.84 -17.11
N MET A 312 -6.43 14.80 -16.21
CA MET A 312 -5.31 14.76 -15.26
C MET A 312 -5.42 13.57 -14.28
N ILE A 313 -6.63 13.27 -13.80
CA ILE A 313 -6.86 12.12 -12.91
C ILE A 313 -6.69 10.79 -13.67
N LEU A 314 -7.17 10.68 -14.91
CA LEU A 314 -6.94 9.51 -15.74
C LEU A 314 -5.44 9.25 -15.94
N PHE A 315 -4.67 10.31 -16.18
CA PHE A 315 -3.21 10.22 -16.30
C PHE A 315 -2.57 9.79 -14.98
N THR A 316 -2.97 10.39 -13.85
CA THR A 316 -2.50 10.02 -12.50
C THR A 316 -2.84 8.56 -12.17
N ALA A 317 -4.07 8.11 -12.51
CA ALA A 317 -4.49 6.73 -12.30
C ALA A 317 -3.67 5.74 -13.11
N PHE A 318 -3.47 6.00 -14.40
CA PHE A 318 -2.61 5.19 -15.26
C PHE A 318 -1.20 5.07 -14.69
N ALA A 319 -0.67 6.19 -14.23
CA ALA A 319 0.62 6.29 -13.60
C ALA A 319 0.75 5.39 -12.37
N SER A 320 -0.23 5.48 -11.46
CA SER A 320 -0.25 4.70 -10.23
C SER A 320 -0.30 3.19 -10.55
N VAL A 321 -1.19 2.78 -11.46
CA VAL A 321 -1.30 1.37 -11.90
C VAL A 321 0.01 0.88 -12.51
N PHE A 322 0.62 1.69 -13.39
CA PHE A 322 1.88 1.37 -14.04
C PHE A 322 3.03 1.22 -13.03
N ALA A 323 3.17 2.19 -12.12
CA ALA A 323 4.23 2.19 -11.09
C ALA A 323 4.09 1.01 -10.13
N LEU A 324 2.87 0.78 -9.62
CA LEU A 324 2.60 -0.34 -8.71
C LEU A 324 2.85 -1.68 -9.38
N MET A 325 2.36 -1.91 -10.61
CA MET A 325 2.55 -3.16 -11.32
C MET A 325 4.03 -3.40 -11.64
N LEU A 326 4.76 -2.35 -12.03
CA LEU A 326 6.20 -2.41 -12.25
C LEU A 326 6.95 -2.80 -10.98
N GLY A 327 6.66 -2.15 -9.84
CA GLY A 327 7.29 -2.42 -8.55
C GLY A 327 6.93 -3.79 -8.00
N TYR A 328 5.65 -4.11 -7.97
CA TYR A 328 5.13 -5.34 -7.35
C TYR A 328 5.48 -6.60 -8.13
N SER A 329 5.67 -6.52 -9.45
CA SER A 329 6.18 -7.65 -10.23
C SER A 329 7.59 -8.11 -9.81
N ARG A 330 8.37 -7.26 -9.16
CA ARG A 330 9.71 -7.60 -8.67
C ARG A 330 9.71 -8.37 -7.34
N VAL A 331 8.61 -8.30 -6.58
CA VAL A 331 8.53 -8.93 -5.25
C VAL A 331 8.57 -10.46 -5.33
N PRO A 332 7.73 -11.15 -6.12
CA PRO A 332 7.83 -12.61 -6.27
C PRO A 332 9.16 -13.06 -6.89
N TYR A 333 9.75 -12.25 -7.78
CA TYR A 333 11.05 -12.52 -8.38
C TYR A 333 12.17 -12.49 -7.33
N ALA A 334 12.26 -11.42 -6.55
CA ALA A 334 13.28 -11.28 -5.51
C ALA A 334 13.15 -12.37 -4.45
N ALA A 335 11.93 -12.68 -4.01
CA ALA A 335 11.67 -13.76 -3.07
C ALA A 335 12.06 -15.14 -3.61
N ALA A 336 11.89 -15.37 -4.92
CA ALA A 336 12.31 -16.61 -5.56
C ALA A 336 13.84 -16.72 -5.66
N GLN A 337 14.56 -15.61 -5.85
CA GLN A 337 16.02 -15.54 -5.82
C GLN A 337 16.57 -15.86 -4.41
N ASP A 338 15.93 -15.33 -3.37
CA ASP A 338 16.28 -15.62 -1.98
C ASP A 338 15.89 -17.04 -1.52
N GLY A 339 15.27 -17.84 -2.41
CA GLY A 339 14.78 -19.18 -2.08
C GLY A 339 13.51 -19.19 -1.21
N ALA A 340 12.96 -18.03 -0.88
CA ALA A 340 11.75 -17.86 -0.06
C ALA A 340 10.45 -18.01 -0.83
N PHE A 341 10.49 -18.15 -2.15
CA PHE A 341 9.32 -18.37 -3.00
C PHE A 341 9.57 -19.44 -4.07
N PHE A 342 8.59 -19.72 -4.94
CA PHE A 342 8.73 -20.71 -6.00
C PHE A 342 9.82 -20.30 -7.00
N ARG A 343 10.79 -21.16 -7.25
CA ARG A 343 11.93 -20.94 -8.18
C ARG A 343 11.47 -20.57 -9.60
N TYR A 344 10.28 -20.99 -9.99
CA TYR A 344 9.68 -20.67 -11.29
C TYR A 344 9.63 -19.17 -11.58
N PHE A 345 9.42 -18.33 -10.56
CA PHE A 345 9.32 -16.88 -10.69
C PHE A 345 10.67 -16.16 -10.63
N GLY A 346 11.74 -16.84 -10.27
CA GLY A 346 13.10 -16.31 -10.19
C GLY A 346 13.82 -16.18 -11.55
N VAL A 347 13.10 -16.04 -12.67
CA VAL A 347 13.68 -16.02 -14.03
C VAL A 347 13.43 -14.68 -14.69
N LEU A 348 14.49 -14.10 -15.28
CA LEU A 348 14.40 -12.89 -16.11
C LEU A 348 14.11 -13.26 -17.57
N HIS A 349 13.51 -12.33 -18.31
CA HIS A 349 13.33 -12.45 -19.74
C HIS A 349 14.68 -12.42 -20.46
N PRO A 350 14.99 -13.38 -21.37
CA PRO A 350 16.34 -13.52 -21.95
C PRO A 350 16.87 -12.28 -22.68
N LYS A 351 15.99 -11.53 -23.36
CA LYS A 351 16.37 -10.32 -24.13
C LYS A 351 16.05 -9.02 -23.38
N GLY A 352 15.05 -9.04 -22.48
CA GLY A 352 14.51 -7.82 -21.85
C GLY A 352 15.02 -7.55 -20.44
N GLU A 353 15.64 -8.54 -19.78
CA GLU A 353 16.20 -8.46 -18.43
C GLU A 353 15.18 -8.00 -17.34
N PHE A 354 13.89 -8.33 -17.53
CA PHE A 354 12.83 -8.04 -16.56
C PHE A 354 12.14 -9.34 -16.08
N PRO A 355 11.49 -9.36 -14.90
CA PRO A 355 10.88 -10.56 -14.32
C PRO A 355 9.54 -10.89 -14.97
N HIS A 356 9.56 -11.40 -16.22
CA HIS A 356 8.39 -11.60 -17.04
C HIS A 356 7.34 -12.54 -16.44
N ARG A 357 7.76 -13.64 -15.78
CA ARG A 357 6.84 -14.62 -15.17
C ARG A 357 6.11 -14.02 -13.96
N SER A 358 6.82 -13.25 -13.13
CA SER A 358 6.23 -12.53 -12.00
C SER A 358 5.30 -11.42 -12.48
N LEU A 359 5.65 -10.71 -13.56
CA LEU A 359 4.79 -9.69 -14.16
C LEU A 359 3.48 -10.29 -14.68
N VAL A 360 3.54 -11.41 -15.39
CA VAL A 360 2.34 -12.11 -15.88
C VAL A 360 1.47 -12.60 -14.71
N LEU A 361 2.07 -13.15 -13.65
CA LEU A 361 1.33 -13.57 -12.46
C LEU A 361 0.58 -12.38 -11.82
N VAL A 362 1.29 -11.29 -11.51
CA VAL A 362 0.70 -10.09 -10.88
C VAL A 362 -0.36 -9.49 -11.79
N GLY A 363 -0.07 -9.34 -13.09
CA GLY A 363 -1.01 -8.80 -14.07
C GLY A 363 -2.29 -9.65 -14.21
N SER A 364 -2.16 -10.98 -14.27
CA SER A 364 -3.31 -11.89 -14.37
C SER A 364 -4.21 -11.83 -13.13
N LEU A 365 -3.62 -11.80 -11.93
CA LEU A 365 -4.37 -11.63 -10.69
C LEU A 365 -5.06 -10.26 -10.63
N CYS A 366 -4.41 -9.20 -11.14
CA CYS A 366 -4.98 -7.87 -11.24
C CYS A 366 -6.21 -7.85 -12.19
N VAL A 367 -6.11 -8.53 -13.36
CA VAL A 367 -7.23 -8.68 -14.30
C VAL A 367 -8.42 -9.36 -13.61
N VAL A 368 -8.20 -10.44 -12.87
CA VAL A 368 -9.26 -11.12 -12.10
C VAL A 368 -9.83 -10.17 -11.03
N ALA A 369 -8.98 -9.45 -10.31
CA ALA A 369 -9.41 -8.51 -9.28
C ALA A 369 -10.26 -7.35 -9.83
N SER A 370 -10.08 -6.96 -11.09
CA SER A 370 -10.85 -5.90 -11.75
C SER A 370 -12.35 -6.21 -11.92
N PHE A 371 -12.77 -7.46 -11.72
CA PHE A 371 -14.19 -7.86 -11.78
C PHE A 371 -14.95 -7.65 -10.47
N PHE A 372 -14.26 -7.24 -9.38
CA PHE A 372 -14.88 -6.92 -8.10
C PHE A 372 -15.18 -5.40 -7.98
N GLY A 373 -15.92 -5.02 -6.93
CA GLY A 373 -16.21 -3.61 -6.65
C GLY A 373 -15.02 -2.90 -5.98
N LEU A 374 -14.89 -1.59 -6.20
CA LEU A 374 -13.78 -0.80 -5.66
C LEU A 374 -13.65 -0.91 -4.12
N VAL A 375 -14.75 -0.63 -3.41
CA VAL A 375 -14.76 -0.71 -1.93
C VAL A 375 -14.47 -2.13 -1.45
N GLN A 376 -14.97 -3.13 -2.18
CA GLN A 376 -14.75 -4.54 -1.86
C GLN A 376 -13.26 -4.90 -1.90
N ILE A 377 -12.55 -4.51 -2.97
CA ILE A 377 -11.13 -4.85 -3.11
C ILE A 377 -10.27 -4.05 -2.13
N ILE A 378 -10.60 -2.78 -1.86
CA ILE A 378 -9.90 -1.96 -0.87
C ILE A 378 -10.04 -2.61 0.52
N THR A 379 -11.26 -2.97 0.92
CA THR A 379 -11.50 -3.62 2.21
C THR A 379 -10.76 -4.97 2.31
N ALA A 380 -10.87 -5.81 1.28
CA ALA A 380 -10.21 -7.11 1.24
C ALA A 380 -8.67 -7.00 1.35
N LEU A 381 -8.07 -6.06 0.63
CA LEU A 381 -6.60 -5.87 0.68
C LEU A 381 -6.13 -5.40 2.06
N ILE A 382 -6.86 -4.48 2.70
CA ILE A 382 -6.49 -4.00 4.04
C ILE A 382 -6.59 -5.14 5.05
N LEU A 383 -7.71 -5.87 5.07
CA LEU A 383 -7.89 -6.98 6.01
C LEU A 383 -6.85 -8.09 5.82
N ALA A 384 -6.47 -8.40 4.59
CA ALA A 384 -5.41 -9.38 4.32
C ALA A 384 -4.05 -8.92 4.88
N ARG A 385 -3.74 -7.62 4.82
CA ARG A 385 -2.50 -7.05 5.37
C ARG A 385 -2.49 -7.01 6.89
N VAL A 386 -3.64 -6.80 7.53
CA VAL A 386 -3.73 -6.70 9.00
C VAL A 386 -3.12 -7.91 9.67
N LEU A 387 -3.50 -9.11 9.24
CA LEU A 387 -3.11 -10.35 9.93
C LEU A 387 -1.62 -10.65 9.87
N VAL A 388 -0.99 -10.46 8.73
CA VAL A 388 0.41 -10.86 8.51
C VAL A 388 1.35 -9.69 8.67
N VAL A 389 1.05 -8.55 8.03
CA VAL A 389 2.00 -7.42 8.00
C VAL A 389 1.91 -6.64 9.29
N PHE A 390 0.77 -6.05 9.61
CA PHE A 390 0.67 -5.12 10.72
C PHE A 390 0.78 -5.81 12.08
N ILE A 391 -0.05 -6.82 12.35
CA ILE A 391 0.04 -7.59 13.60
C ILE A 391 1.37 -8.33 13.70
N GLY A 392 1.87 -8.88 12.58
CA GLY A 392 3.15 -9.57 12.53
C GLY A 392 4.33 -8.65 12.89
N GLN A 393 4.35 -7.40 12.40
CA GLN A 393 5.40 -6.44 12.72
C GLN A 393 5.35 -5.99 14.18
N ILE A 394 4.16 -5.72 14.72
CA ILE A 394 3.98 -5.38 16.14
C ILE A 394 4.49 -6.52 17.01
N THR A 395 4.06 -7.77 16.71
CA THR A 395 4.54 -8.97 17.41
C THR A 395 6.05 -9.15 17.27
N GLY A 396 6.58 -8.93 16.05
CA GLY A 396 8.00 -8.96 15.78
C GLY A 396 8.80 -7.97 16.62
N LEU A 397 8.27 -6.75 16.82
CA LEU A 397 8.91 -5.76 17.69
C LEU A 397 8.93 -6.20 19.16
N PHE A 398 7.85 -6.79 19.67
CA PHE A 398 7.84 -7.33 21.03
C PHE A 398 8.86 -8.47 21.19
N ILE A 399 8.96 -9.36 20.18
CA ILE A 399 9.95 -10.45 20.15
C ILE A 399 11.37 -9.87 20.10
N LEU A 400 11.61 -8.87 19.25
CA LEU A 400 12.90 -8.21 19.10
C LEU A 400 13.38 -7.63 20.43
N ARG A 401 12.53 -6.88 21.12
CA ARG A 401 12.87 -6.25 22.40
C ARG A 401 13.05 -7.24 23.55
N LYS A 402 12.30 -8.35 23.54
CA LYS A 402 12.31 -9.32 24.65
C LYS A 402 13.35 -10.43 24.49
N TYR A 403 13.62 -10.88 23.25
CA TYR A 403 14.38 -12.10 23.01
C TYR A 403 15.59 -11.92 22.09
N ARG A 404 15.75 -10.77 21.43
CA ARG A 404 16.78 -10.53 20.42
C ARG A 404 17.71 -9.42 20.85
N HIS A 405 18.33 -9.57 22.03
CA HIS A 405 19.23 -8.58 22.60
C HIS A 405 20.53 -8.38 21.79
N GLU A 406 20.85 -9.32 20.91
CA GLU A 406 21.98 -9.23 19.96
C GLU A 406 21.77 -8.15 18.87
N ILE A 407 20.52 -7.78 18.58
CA ILE A 407 20.20 -6.74 17.58
C ILE A 407 20.15 -5.38 18.27
N LYS A 408 21.02 -4.47 17.83
CA LYS A 408 21.05 -3.11 18.34
C LYS A 408 19.80 -2.35 17.92
N LEU A 409 19.20 -1.59 18.87
CA LEU A 409 18.06 -0.72 18.63
C LEU A 409 18.54 0.74 18.63
N PRO A 410 19.00 1.27 17.48
CA PRO A 410 19.54 2.63 17.39
C PRO A 410 18.45 3.72 17.50
N PHE A 411 17.21 3.37 17.16
CA PHE A 411 16.02 4.15 17.45
C PHE A 411 15.09 3.33 18.35
N LYS A 412 14.54 3.94 19.38
CA LYS A 412 13.52 3.36 20.26
C LYS A 412 12.28 4.22 20.18
N MET A 413 11.12 3.60 19.87
CA MET A 413 9.87 4.35 19.78
C MET A 413 9.57 5.08 21.10
N TRP A 414 9.03 6.27 20.96
CA TRP A 414 8.60 7.07 22.10
C TRP A 414 7.42 6.41 22.78
N LEU A 415 7.33 6.56 24.11
CA LEU A 415 6.20 6.07 24.94
C LEU A 415 5.95 4.55 24.84
N TYR A 416 6.97 3.75 24.45
CA TYR A 416 6.81 2.29 24.43
C TYR A 416 6.30 1.76 25.79
N PRO A 417 5.33 0.80 25.84
CA PRO A 417 4.73 0.07 24.72
C PRO A 417 3.43 0.69 24.16
N LEU A 418 3.02 1.89 24.64
CA LEU A 418 1.71 2.47 24.35
C LEU A 418 1.38 2.58 22.85
N PRO A 419 2.24 3.14 21.96
CA PRO A 419 1.90 3.21 20.53
C PRO A 419 1.72 1.84 19.90
N ALA A 420 2.53 0.85 20.27
CA ALA A 420 2.40 -0.52 19.74
C ALA A 420 1.09 -1.19 20.17
N ILE A 421 0.65 -0.96 21.41
CA ILE A 421 -0.64 -1.48 21.91
C ILE A 421 -1.81 -0.75 21.22
N LEU A 422 -1.73 0.58 21.07
CA LEU A 422 -2.75 1.36 20.36
C LEU A 422 -2.85 0.92 18.88
N ALA A 423 -1.72 0.70 18.22
CA ALA A 423 -1.69 0.16 16.87
C ALA A 423 -2.37 -1.23 16.80
N LEU A 424 -2.06 -2.13 17.72
CA LEU A 424 -2.68 -3.46 17.77
C LEU A 424 -4.20 -3.37 17.97
N ILE A 425 -4.67 -2.56 18.92
CA ILE A 425 -6.10 -2.33 19.16
C ILE A 425 -6.75 -1.72 17.92
N GLY A 426 -6.12 -0.71 17.32
CA GLY A 426 -6.62 -0.06 16.11
C GLY A 426 -6.71 -1.01 14.92
N TRP A 427 -5.72 -1.88 14.71
CA TRP A 427 -5.76 -2.89 13.66
C TRP A 427 -6.84 -3.95 13.88
N ILE A 428 -7.05 -4.38 15.14
CA ILE A 428 -8.17 -5.28 15.48
C ILE A 428 -9.50 -4.59 15.20
N PHE A 429 -9.63 -3.31 15.60
CA PHE A 429 -10.83 -2.52 15.33
C PHE A 429 -11.12 -2.40 13.82
N VAL A 430 -10.12 -2.02 13.01
CA VAL A 430 -10.20 -1.95 11.55
C VAL A 430 -10.57 -3.31 10.95
N PHE A 431 -10.02 -4.40 11.49
CA PHE A 431 -10.29 -5.75 11.00
C PHE A 431 -11.74 -6.20 11.27
N VAL A 432 -12.28 -5.84 12.42
CA VAL A 432 -13.63 -6.29 12.85
C VAL A 432 -14.74 -5.38 12.28
N SER A 433 -14.47 -4.09 12.06
CA SER A 433 -15.48 -3.10 11.66
C SER A 433 -16.31 -3.48 10.43
N PRO A 434 -15.77 -4.10 9.34
CA PRO A 434 -16.56 -4.51 8.21
C PRO A 434 -17.66 -5.55 8.49
N LEU A 435 -17.60 -6.26 9.62
CA LEU A 435 -18.68 -7.19 10.03
C LEU A 435 -20.03 -6.50 10.22
N SER A 436 -20.02 -5.20 10.48
CA SER A 436 -21.24 -4.39 10.58
C SER A 436 -21.97 -4.19 9.24
N GLN A 437 -21.27 -4.40 8.15
CA GLN A 437 -21.82 -4.23 6.81
C GLN A 437 -22.43 -5.53 6.27
N PRO A 438 -23.52 -5.48 5.50
CA PRO A 438 -24.08 -6.65 4.87
C PRO A 438 -23.04 -7.42 4.06
N GLY A 439 -22.82 -8.70 4.40
CA GLY A 439 -21.80 -9.52 3.74
C GLY A 439 -20.35 -9.26 4.15
N GLY A 440 -20.09 -8.43 5.17
CA GLY A 440 -18.75 -8.08 5.65
C GLY A 440 -17.91 -9.27 6.12
N TRP A 441 -18.53 -10.36 6.57
CA TRP A 441 -17.85 -11.62 6.89
C TRP A 441 -17.05 -12.21 5.72
N ARG A 442 -17.42 -11.89 4.47
CA ARG A 442 -16.71 -12.36 3.26
C ARG A 442 -15.28 -11.82 3.19
N TYR A 443 -15.04 -10.60 3.68
CA TYR A 443 -13.69 -10.03 3.72
C TYR A 443 -12.81 -10.74 4.75
N MET A 444 -13.37 -11.13 5.89
CA MET A 444 -12.64 -11.97 6.85
C MET A 444 -12.36 -13.35 6.29
N LEU A 445 -13.36 -13.97 5.63
CA LEU A 445 -13.16 -15.24 4.96
C LEU A 445 -12.04 -15.16 3.91
N TYR A 446 -11.98 -14.06 3.16
CA TYR A 446 -10.89 -13.80 2.21
C TYR A 446 -9.53 -13.67 2.93
N ALA A 447 -9.46 -12.90 4.01
CA ALA A 447 -8.22 -12.69 4.76
C ALA A 447 -7.71 -13.99 5.40
N PHE A 448 -8.59 -14.74 6.11
CA PHE A 448 -8.25 -16.03 6.70
C PHE A 448 -8.00 -17.10 5.64
N GLY A 449 -8.78 -17.11 4.56
CA GLY A 449 -8.61 -18.05 3.44
C GLY A 449 -7.25 -17.85 2.76
N THR A 450 -6.84 -16.60 2.55
CA THR A 450 -5.52 -16.28 2.01
C THR A 450 -4.41 -16.75 2.96
N LEU A 451 -4.58 -16.52 4.27
CA LEU A 451 -3.62 -16.95 5.30
C LEU A 451 -3.50 -18.49 5.35
N ILE A 452 -4.62 -19.20 5.39
CA ILE A 452 -4.64 -20.67 5.43
C ILE A 452 -4.07 -21.26 4.15
N ALA A 453 -4.44 -20.74 2.99
CA ALA A 453 -3.90 -21.16 1.70
C ALA A 453 -2.38 -20.95 1.63
N GLY A 454 -1.88 -19.81 2.17
CA GLY A 454 -0.45 -19.54 2.28
C GLY A 454 0.28 -20.51 3.18
N LEU A 455 -0.32 -20.86 4.31
CA LEU A 455 0.23 -21.85 5.24
C LEU A 455 0.29 -23.26 4.60
N VAL A 456 -0.78 -23.70 3.95
CA VAL A 456 -0.83 -24.99 3.25
C VAL A 456 0.22 -25.03 2.13
N ALA A 457 0.32 -23.96 1.33
CA ALA A 457 1.33 -23.85 0.27
C ALA A 457 2.74 -23.90 0.81
N TYR A 458 2.99 -23.23 1.95
CA TYR A 458 4.29 -23.29 2.65
C TYR A 458 4.64 -24.72 3.10
N LEU A 459 3.69 -25.37 3.77
CA LEU A 459 3.90 -26.74 4.27
C LEU A 459 4.17 -27.71 3.12
N GLY A 460 3.45 -27.59 2.00
CA GLY A 460 3.71 -28.39 0.79
C GLY A 460 5.12 -28.17 0.23
N LEU A 461 5.56 -26.92 0.14
CA LEU A 461 6.90 -26.58 -0.34
C LEU A 461 7.99 -27.06 0.64
N ALA A 462 7.76 -26.89 1.95
CA ALA A 462 8.68 -27.32 2.99
C ALA A 462 8.84 -28.85 3.02
N ALA A 463 7.74 -29.58 2.81
CA ALA A 463 7.76 -31.04 2.72
C ALA A 463 8.61 -31.51 1.50
N GLN A 464 8.44 -30.88 0.34
CA GLN A 464 9.22 -31.18 -0.87
C GLN A 464 10.70 -30.93 -0.68
N LYS A 465 11.05 -29.82 0.00
CA LYS A 465 12.45 -29.41 0.24
C LYS A 465 13.06 -30.10 1.46
N ARG A 466 12.32 -30.88 2.22
CA ARG A 466 12.71 -31.41 3.53
C ARG A 466 13.25 -30.32 4.47
N ASP A 467 12.64 -29.15 4.42
CA ASP A 467 12.96 -27.98 5.26
C ASP A 467 12.03 -27.95 6.50
N TRP A 468 12.26 -27.01 7.43
CA TRP A 468 11.40 -26.84 8.60
C TRP A 468 9.93 -26.63 8.21
N PRO A 469 8.96 -27.31 8.82
CA PRO A 469 9.04 -28.19 10.01
C PRO A 469 9.39 -29.67 9.73
N PHE A 470 9.61 -30.07 8.49
CA PHE A 470 9.85 -31.44 8.06
C PHE A 470 11.35 -31.79 7.93
N ALA A 471 12.25 -30.91 8.37
CA ALA A 471 13.67 -31.20 8.42
C ALA A 471 13.96 -32.36 9.38
N PRO A 472 14.88 -33.32 9.05
CA PRO A 472 15.31 -34.33 9.99
C PRO A 472 15.82 -33.65 11.25
N ARG A 473 15.40 -34.17 12.42
CA ARG A 473 15.96 -33.73 13.71
C ARG A 473 17.39 -34.19 13.76
N THR A 474 18.33 -33.25 13.61
CA THR A 474 19.77 -33.48 13.90
C THR A 474 20.01 -33.43 15.38
#